data_aeb9683e4db2a03d77df90c7d6c4b86d
#
_entry.id   aeb9683e4db2a03d77df90c7d6c4b86d
#
_cell.length_a   1.000
_cell.length_b   1.000
_cell.length_c   1.000
_cell.angle_alpha   90.00
_cell.angle_beta   90.00
_cell.angle_gamma   90.00
#
_symmetry.space_group_name_H-M   'P 1'
#
loop_
_entity.id
_entity.type
_entity.pdbx_description
1 polymer ?
#
loop_
_entity_poly.entity_id
_entity_poly.type
_entity_poly.pdbx_seq_one_letter_code
_entity_poly.pdbx_strand_id
1 'polypeptide(L)'
;MSPANAPLIETSDLVKRFGRTAALDGLDLSVAEGEVHGFLGPNAAGKSTTIRVLLGLIRATSGTARVFGLDPWAQPIATLRDIAYVPGDVSLWPNLTGGEAIDLLTSLRGGAEPKRRAELIDEFDFDPRKKARTYSKGNRQKVALIAAFARPARLYILDEPSAGLDPVMESVFRRQIDRARAEGSTVLLSSHILSEVEQLCDRVTIIRAGVAVESGSLADLRHLSRTSFRTTGIGDTGILSTVDGVHDARVVGDVVEFEADADAIPSVLTSLARNGVTGLTVAPASLESLFLRHYSEVK
;
A
#
# COMPACT_ATOMS: atom_id res chain seq x y z
N MET A 1 -26.24 -5.73 -19.67
CA MET A 1 -24.85 -5.82 -19.21
C MET A 1 -24.28 -4.40 -19.27
N SER A 2 -24.14 -3.74 -18.13
CA SER A 2 -23.42 -2.47 -18.07
C SER A 2 -21.96 -2.71 -18.51
N PRO A 3 -21.32 -1.79 -19.23
CA PRO A 3 -19.91 -1.92 -19.56
C PRO A 3 -19.14 -2.05 -18.24
N ALA A 4 -18.42 -3.16 -18.09
CA ALA A 4 -17.49 -3.35 -17.00
C ALA A 4 -16.60 -2.11 -16.94
N ASN A 5 -16.58 -1.43 -15.80
CA ASN A 5 -15.83 -0.21 -15.58
C ASN A 5 -14.36 -0.44 -15.99
N ALA A 6 -13.92 0.21 -17.06
CA ALA A 6 -12.52 0.14 -17.45
C ALA A 6 -11.67 0.65 -16.27
N PRO A 7 -10.57 -0.02 -15.92
CA PRO A 7 -9.73 0.38 -14.81
C PRO A 7 -9.20 1.80 -15.02
N LEU A 8 -9.11 2.56 -13.94
CA LEU A 8 -8.58 3.92 -13.97
C LEU A 8 -7.07 3.92 -14.16
N ILE A 9 -6.39 2.92 -13.58
CA ILE A 9 -4.97 2.61 -13.84
C ILE A 9 -4.90 1.19 -14.38
N GLU A 10 -4.18 1.00 -15.46
CA GLU A 10 -3.91 -0.30 -16.05
C GLU A 10 -2.47 -0.40 -16.54
N THR A 11 -1.79 -1.48 -16.19
CA THR A 11 -0.52 -1.86 -16.82
C THR A 11 -0.61 -3.28 -17.32
N SER A 12 -0.03 -3.55 -18.48
CA SER A 12 0.02 -4.90 -19.05
C SER A 12 1.44 -5.19 -19.51
N ASP A 13 1.99 -6.28 -18.98
CA ASP A 13 3.34 -6.77 -19.26
C ASP A 13 4.39 -5.64 -19.18
N LEU A 14 4.25 -4.78 -18.16
CA LEU A 14 5.06 -3.57 -18.02
C LEU A 14 6.49 -3.88 -17.63
N VAL A 15 7.44 -3.54 -18.48
CA VAL A 15 8.88 -3.73 -18.26
C VAL A 15 9.60 -2.40 -18.16
N LYS A 16 10.49 -2.28 -17.18
CA LYS A 16 11.42 -1.16 -17.08
C LYS A 16 12.82 -1.64 -16.72
N ARG A 17 13.77 -1.38 -17.60
CA ARG A 17 15.18 -1.68 -17.40
C ARG A 17 16.02 -0.41 -17.26
N PHE A 18 16.99 -0.44 -16.35
CA PHE A 18 18.05 0.54 -16.21
C PHE A 18 19.39 -0.18 -16.44
N GLY A 19 19.93 -0.04 -17.65
CA GLY A 19 21.07 -0.84 -18.09
C GLY A 19 20.74 -2.34 -18.05
N ARG A 20 21.47 -3.10 -17.22
CA ARG A 20 21.26 -4.54 -17.05
C ARG A 20 20.21 -4.89 -15.99
N THR A 21 19.79 -3.94 -15.15
CA THR A 21 18.87 -4.20 -14.06
C THR A 21 17.43 -4.03 -14.53
N ALA A 22 16.61 -5.07 -14.38
CA ALA A 22 15.17 -4.98 -14.54
C ALA A 22 14.56 -4.48 -13.22
N ALA A 23 13.98 -3.28 -13.25
CA ALA A 23 13.24 -2.74 -12.11
C ALA A 23 11.76 -3.13 -12.16
N LEU A 24 11.23 -3.38 -13.35
CA LEU A 24 9.94 -4.00 -13.62
C LEU A 24 10.16 -5.07 -14.69
N ASP A 25 9.52 -6.23 -14.54
CA ASP A 25 9.75 -7.39 -15.40
C ASP A 25 8.43 -8.12 -15.72
N GLY A 26 7.51 -7.40 -16.38
CA GLY A 26 6.18 -7.93 -16.72
C GLY A 26 5.14 -7.62 -15.64
N LEU A 27 5.06 -6.37 -15.17
CA LEU A 27 4.09 -5.97 -14.16
C LEU A 27 2.71 -5.74 -14.75
N ASP A 28 1.74 -6.52 -14.27
CA ASP A 28 0.31 -6.29 -14.46
C ASP A 28 -0.29 -5.62 -13.23
N LEU A 29 -0.96 -4.49 -13.40
CA LEU A 29 -1.66 -3.76 -12.35
C LEU A 29 -2.97 -3.22 -12.89
N SER A 30 -4.03 -3.41 -12.13
CA SER A 30 -5.36 -2.87 -12.44
C SER A 30 -5.95 -2.22 -11.21
N VAL A 31 -6.32 -0.93 -11.31
CA VAL A 31 -6.97 -0.17 -10.24
C VAL A 31 -8.28 0.37 -10.75
N ALA A 32 -9.37 0.00 -10.09
CA ALA A 32 -10.71 0.45 -10.46
C ALA A 32 -10.97 1.90 -10.03
N GLU A 33 -11.94 2.56 -10.67
CA GLU A 33 -12.34 3.91 -10.28
C GLU A 33 -13.04 3.87 -8.90
N GLY A 34 -12.68 4.80 -8.01
CA GLY A 34 -13.28 4.95 -6.68
C GLY A 34 -12.73 4.02 -5.60
N GLU A 35 -11.78 3.12 -5.91
CA GLU A 35 -11.16 2.27 -4.89
C GLU A 35 -9.91 2.89 -4.26
N VAL A 36 -9.62 2.48 -3.03
CA VAL A 36 -8.32 2.67 -2.39
C VAL A 36 -7.51 1.40 -2.60
N HIS A 37 -6.50 1.48 -3.47
CA HIS A 37 -5.67 0.35 -3.87
C HIS A 37 -4.29 0.41 -3.21
N GLY A 38 -3.94 -0.61 -2.42
CA GLY A 38 -2.63 -0.78 -1.81
C GLY A 38 -1.64 -1.41 -2.80
N PHE A 39 -0.48 -0.79 -2.95
CA PHE A 39 0.63 -1.31 -3.75
C PHE A 39 1.78 -1.67 -2.82
N LEU A 40 1.79 -2.93 -2.36
CA LEU A 40 2.60 -3.41 -1.26
C LEU A 40 3.86 -4.13 -1.76
N GLY A 41 4.98 -3.87 -1.14
CA GLY A 41 6.23 -4.58 -1.46
C GLY A 41 7.43 -3.99 -0.71
N PRO A 42 8.54 -4.73 -0.60
CA PRO A 42 9.74 -4.23 0.05
C PRO A 42 10.39 -3.09 -0.71
N ASN A 43 11.42 -2.53 -0.12
CA ASN A 43 12.27 -1.59 -0.81
C ASN A 43 12.90 -2.25 -2.05
N ALA A 44 13.02 -1.48 -3.12
CA ALA A 44 13.51 -1.94 -4.43
C ALA A 44 12.63 -2.99 -5.15
N ALA A 45 11.40 -3.28 -4.69
CA ALA A 45 10.47 -4.18 -5.38
C ALA A 45 9.97 -3.65 -6.74
N GLY A 46 10.09 -2.34 -7.01
CA GLY A 46 9.61 -1.71 -8.23
C GLY A 46 8.52 -0.64 -8.01
N LYS A 47 8.01 -0.43 -6.78
CA LYS A 47 6.90 0.48 -6.45
C LYS A 47 7.10 1.89 -7.02
N SER A 48 8.15 2.59 -6.60
CA SER A 48 8.41 3.96 -7.06
C SER A 48 8.76 4.03 -8.56
N THR A 49 9.30 2.94 -9.14
CA THR A 49 9.51 2.84 -10.60
C THR A 49 8.19 2.80 -11.33
N THR A 50 7.24 1.98 -10.88
CA THR A 50 5.87 1.92 -11.41
C THR A 50 5.19 3.28 -11.34
N ILE A 51 5.22 3.92 -10.17
CA ILE A 51 4.65 5.25 -9.95
C ILE A 51 5.24 6.27 -10.94
N ARG A 52 6.56 6.27 -11.13
CA ARG A 52 7.20 7.19 -12.10
C ARG A 52 6.77 6.93 -13.54
N VAL A 53 6.51 5.67 -13.92
CA VAL A 53 5.95 5.34 -15.24
C VAL A 53 4.52 5.86 -15.35
N LEU A 54 3.67 5.62 -14.34
CA LEU A 54 2.28 6.09 -14.30
C LEU A 54 2.16 7.63 -14.33
N LEU A 55 3.15 8.33 -13.78
CA LEU A 55 3.25 9.79 -13.82
C LEU A 55 3.89 10.31 -15.13
N GLY A 56 4.28 9.44 -16.06
CA GLY A 56 4.99 9.86 -17.28
C GLY A 56 6.37 10.48 -17.04
N LEU A 57 6.97 10.29 -15.87
CA LEU A 57 8.31 10.80 -15.53
C LEU A 57 9.43 9.97 -16.15
N ILE A 58 9.16 8.69 -16.39
CA ILE A 58 10.08 7.78 -17.09
C ILE A 58 9.30 6.92 -18.09
N ARG A 59 9.92 6.65 -19.22
CA ARG A 59 9.34 5.79 -20.25
C ARG A 59 9.53 4.30 -19.89
N ALA A 60 8.49 3.48 -20.10
CA ALA A 60 8.60 2.03 -20.06
C ALA A 60 9.61 1.53 -21.12
N THR A 61 10.25 0.39 -20.86
CA THR A 61 11.10 -0.29 -21.85
C THR A 61 10.23 -1.08 -22.83
N SER A 62 9.21 -1.77 -22.34
CA SER A 62 8.17 -2.46 -23.11
C SER A 62 6.89 -2.61 -22.29
N GLY A 63 5.86 -3.22 -22.86
CA GLY A 63 4.53 -3.29 -22.23
C GLY A 63 3.76 -1.97 -22.34
N THR A 64 2.64 -1.89 -21.64
CA THR A 64 1.77 -0.71 -21.69
C THR A 64 1.44 -0.21 -20.29
N ALA A 65 1.24 1.12 -20.18
CA ALA A 65 0.68 1.76 -18.99
C ALA A 65 -0.40 2.76 -19.43
N ARG A 66 -1.53 2.74 -18.76
CA ARG A 66 -2.64 3.66 -18.98
C ARG A 66 -3.12 4.24 -17.66
N VAL A 67 -3.41 5.53 -17.67
CA VAL A 67 -4.06 6.26 -16.59
C VAL A 67 -5.19 7.08 -17.18
N PHE A 68 -6.41 6.94 -16.70
CA PHE A 68 -7.63 7.49 -17.34
C PHE A 68 -7.80 7.03 -18.81
N GLY A 69 -7.30 5.84 -19.16
CA GLY A 69 -7.27 5.34 -20.54
C GLY A 69 -6.19 5.97 -21.44
N LEU A 70 -5.41 6.93 -20.94
CA LEU A 70 -4.36 7.66 -21.67
C LEU A 70 -2.99 7.04 -21.41
N ASP A 71 -2.10 7.10 -22.39
CA ASP A 71 -0.67 6.80 -22.20
C ASP A 71 0.02 7.98 -21.49
N PRO A 72 0.51 7.81 -20.24
CA PRO A 72 1.07 8.90 -19.45
C PRO A 72 2.38 9.46 -20.03
N TRP A 73 3.12 8.66 -20.81
CA TRP A 73 4.32 9.13 -21.49
C TRP A 73 4.00 9.96 -22.73
N ALA A 74 3.00 9.54 -23.48
CA ALA A 74 2.60 10.24 -24.72
C ALA A 74 1.76 11.49 -24.45
N GLN A 75 0.97 11.49 -23.35
CA GLN A 75 0.01 12.54 -23.01
C GLN A 75 0.14 13.02 -21.55
N PRO A 76 1.35 13.44 -21.10
CA PRO A 76 1.61 13.71 -19.69
C PRO A 76 0.76 14.85 -19.12
N ILE A 77 0.53 15.93 -19.86
CA ILE A 77 -0.26 17.08 -19.39
C ILE A 77 -1.72 16.68 -19.15
N ALA A 78 -2.32 15.92 -20.08
CA ALA A 78 -3.69 15.47 -19.96
C ALA A 78 -3.86 14.49 -18.78
N THR A 79 -2.87 13.61 -18.57
CA THR A 79 -2.87 12.63 -17.48
C THR A 79 -2.65 13.29 -16.13
N LEU A 80 -1.64 14.16 -15.98
CA LEU A 80 -1.25 14.75 -14.69
C LEU A 80 -2.26 15.78 -14.15
N ARG A 81 -3.10 16.33 -15.00
CA ARG A 81 -4.07 17.37 -14.62
C ARG A 81 -4.97 16.96 -13.46
N ASP A 82 -5.40 15.70 -13.45
CA ASP A 82 -6.37 15.16 -12.49
C ASP A 82 -5.71 14.25 -11.45
N ILE A 83 -4.37 14.25 -11.34
CA ILE A 83 -3.58 13.49 -10.38
C ILE A 83 -3.06 14.41 -9.26
N ALA A 84 -3.23 13.98 -8.01
CA ALA A 84 -2.47 14.47 -6.87
C ALA A 84 -1.37 13.47 -6.53
N TYR A 85 -0.13 13.93 -6.44
CA TYR A 85 1.02 13.08 -6.17
C TYR A 85 1.73 13.47 -4.88
N VAL A 86 2.01 12.50 -4.03
CA VAL A 86 2.88 12.62 -2.84
C VAL A 86 4.08 11.70 -3.05
N PRO A 87 5.31 12.24 -3.18
CA PRO A 87 6.51 11.41 -3.32
C PRO A 87 6.96 10.83 -1.98
N GLY A 88 7.62 9.66 -1.99
CA GLY A 88 8.15 9.02 -0.78
C GLY A 88 9.33 9.77 -0.15
N ASP A 89 10.04 10.57 -0.93
CA ASP A 89 11.06 11.50 -0.43
C ASP A 89 10.72 12.92 -0.90
N VAL A 90 10.23 13.71 0.05
CA VAL A 90 9.77 15.08 -0.21
C VAL A 90 10.94 16.04 -0.16
N SER A 91 11.31 16.57 -1.34
CA SER A 91 12.29 17.64 -1.48
C SER A 91 11.58 18.96 -1.75
N LEU A 92 11.85 19.98 -0.96
CA LEU A 92 11.25 21.29 -1.04
C LEU A 92 12.32 22.37 -1.34
N TRP A 93 11.90 23.46 -1.91
CA TRP A 93 12.75 24.63 -2.12
C TRP A 93 13.15 25.24 -0.77
N PRO A 94 14.44 25.27 -0.40
CA PRO A 94 14.88 25.57 0.98
C PRO A 94 14.54 27.00 1.42
N ASN A 95 14.39 27.91 0.48
CA ASN A 95 14.12 29.33 0.76
C ASN A 95 12.62 29.68 0.78
N LEU A 96 11.74 28.80 0.35
CA LEU A 96 10.30 28.98 0.48
C LEU A 96 9.86 28.68 1.91
N THR A 97 8.80 29.35 2.37
CA THR A 97 8.05 28.91 3.54
C THR A 97 7.20 27.72 3.19
N GLY A 98 6.71 26.99 4.21
CA GLY A 98 5.79 25.87 3.97
C GLY A 98 4.51 26.29 3.26
N GLY A 99 3.97 27.45 3.62
CA GLY A 99 2.80 28.01 2.95
C GLY A 99 3.06 28.33 1.48
N GLU A 100 4.19 29.00 1.18
CA GLU A 100 4.60 29.28 -0.20
C GLU A 100 4.82 27.98 -1.03
N ALA A 101 5.40 26.95 -0.39
CA ALA A 101 5.59 25.64 -1.03
C ALA A 101 4.25 24.95 -1.34
N ILE A 102 3.29 24.97 -0.40
CA ILE A 102 1.94 24.46 -0.61
C ILE A 102 1.26 25.21 -1.76
N ASP A 103 1.32 26.54 -1.77
CA ASP A 103 0.68 27.38 -2.78
C ASP A 103 1.31 27.14 -4.16
N LEU A 104 2.62 26.97 -4.23
CA LEU A 104 3.31 26.63 -5.48
C LEU A 104 2.89 25.27 -6.03
N LEU A 105 2.92 24.22 -5.18
CA LEU A 105 2.55 22.86 -5.58
C LEU A 105 1.08 22.77 -6.01
N THR A 106 0.18 23.46 -5.31
CA THR A 106 -1.25 23.47 -5.67
C THR A 106 -1.54 24.28 -6.92
N SER A 107 -0.75 25.34 -7.21
CA SER A 107 -0.92 26.18 -8.41
C SER A 107 -0.79 25.38 -9.70
N LEU A 108 0.04 24.33 -9.71
CA LEU A 108 0.22 23.42 -10.85
C LEU A 108 -1.06 22.65 -11.21
N ARG A 109 -2.02 22.59 -10.29
CA ARG A 109 -3.31 21.91 -10.43
C ARG A 109 -4.50 22.89 -10.39
N GLY A 110 -4.26 24.18 -10.60
CA GLY A 110 -5.29 25.23 -10.59
C GLY A 110 -5.55 25.87 -9.23
N GLY A 111 -4.63 25.71 -8.26
CA GLY A 111 -4.66 26.32 -6.94
C GLY A 111 -5.38 25.49 -5.87
N ALA A 112 -5.12 25.82 -4.62
CA ALA A 112 -5.80 25.23 -3.47
C ALA A 112 -7.20 25.83 -3.28
N GLU A 113 -8.12 25.05 -2.70
CA GLU A 113 -9.34 25.60 -2.13
C GLU A 113 -9.02 26.27 -0.78
N PRO A 114 -9.24 27.58 -0.60
CA PRO A 114 -8.72 28.31 0.56
C PRO A 114 -9.18 27.75 1.91
N LYS A 115 -10.47 27.35 1.99
CA LYS A 115 -11.05 26.77 3.20
C LYS A 115 -10.39 25.43 3.52
N ARG A 116 -10.32 24.53 2.52
CA ARG A 116 -9.73 23.19 2.67
C ARG A 116 -8.23 23.26 3.02
N ARG A 117 -7.51 24.19 2.41
CA ARG A 117 -6.10 24.47 2.75
C ARG A 117 -5.92 24.88 4.22
N ALA A 118 -6.77 25.78 4.72
CA ALA A 118 -6.71 26.24 6.10
C ALA A 118 -7.04 25.09 7.08
N GLU A 119 -8.11 24.32 6.81
CA GLU A 119 -8.48 23.14 7.59
C GLU A 119 -7.33 22.13 7.67
N LEU A 120 -6.68 21.82 6.54
CA LEU A 120 -5.56 20.86 6.51
C LEU A 120 -4.32 21.37 7.27
N ILE A 121 -4.01 22.66 7.21
CA ILE A 121 -2.91 23.26 7.98
C ILE A 121 -3.14 23.07 9.47
N ASP A 122 -4.38 23.28 9.94
CA ASP A 122 -4.77 23.11 11.33
C ASP A 122 -4.77 21.62 11.73
N GLU A 123 -5.42 20.76 10.97
CA GLU A 123 -5.50 19.31 11.23
C GLU A 123 -4.12 18.64 11.31
N PHE A 124 -3.18 19.02 10.42
CA PHE A 124 -1.82 18.50 10.43
C PHE A 124 -0.90 19.20 11.46
N ASP A 125 -1.43 20.10 12.27
CA ASP A 125 -0.63 20.91 13.23
C ASP A 125 0.65 21.44 12.56
N PHE A 126 0.45 22.23 11.49
CA PHE A 126 1.55 22.65 10.63
C PHE A 126 1.75 24.18 10.67
N ASP A 127 2.96 24.65 10.96
CA ASP A 127 3.29 26.08 10.88
C ASP A 127 3.77 26.46 9.46
N PRO A 128 2.92 27.08 8.63
CA PRO A 128 3.25 27.40 7.23
C PRO A 128 4.25 28.55 7.06
N ARG A 129 4.62 29.27 8.15
CA ARG A 129 5.48 30.46 8.10
C ARG A 129 6.97 30.12 8.13
N LYS A 130 7.33 28.93 8.63
CA LYS A 130 8.72 28.49 8.72
C LYS A 130 9.30 28.19 7.34
N LYS A 131 10.61 28.42 7.17
CA LYS A 131 11.32 28.08 5.91
C LYS A 131 11.52 26.56 5.78
N ALA A 132 11.37 26.05 4.57
CA ALA A 132 11.46 24.61 4.29
C ALA A 132 12.81 23.99 4.70
N ARG A 133 13.89 24.74 4.68
CA ARG A 133 15.23 24.28 5.15
C ARG A 133 15.26 23.88 6.64
N THR A 134 14.30 24.35 7.44
CA THR A 134 14.22 24.04 8.88
C THR A 134 13.32 22.85 9.19
N TYR A 135 12.65 22.29 8.19
CA TYR A 135 11.70 21.22 8.39
C TYR A 135 12.39 19.85 8.58
N SER A 136 11.89 19.10 9.55
CA SER A 136 12.14 17.67 9.68
C SER A 136 11.57 16.91 8.47
N LYS A 137 11.90 15.63 8.32
CA LYS A 137 11.32 14.77 7.31
C LYS A 137 9.78 14.77 7.40
N GLY A 138 9.23 14.62 8.62
CA GLY A 138 7.77 14.63 8.85
C GLY A 138 7.11 15.94 8.45
N ASN A 139 7.73 17.09 8.73
CA ASN A 139 7.16 18.38 8.31
C ASN A 139 7.21 18.59 6.80
N ARG A 140 8.24 18.09 6.11
CA ARG A 140 8.24 18.09 4.64
C ARG A 140 7.14 17.20 4.08
N GLN A 141 6.90 16.05 4.72
CA GLN A 141 5.81 15.15 4.36
C GLN A 141 4.44 15.83 4.54
N LYS A 142 4.22 16.53 5.67
CA LYS A 142 3.00 17.33 5.90
C LYS A 142 2.76 18.34 4.77
N VAL A 143 3.80 19.04 4.30
CA VAL A 143 3.66 19.99 3.16
C VAL A 143 3.13 19.28 1.91
N ALA A 144 3.69 18.12 1.56
CA ALA A 144 3.27 17.36 0.39
C ALA A 144 1.82 16.85 0.52
N LEU A 145 1.45 16.34 1.71
CA LEU A 145 0.10 15.88 2.00
C LEU A 145 -0.92 17.03 1.94
N ILE A 146 -0.63 18.16 2.60
CA ILE A 146 -1.50 19.33 2.56
C ILE A 146 -1.68 19.81 1.11
N ALA A 147 -0.61 19.90 0.33
CA ALA A 147 -0.69 20.30 -1.06
C ALA A 147 -1.50 19.31 -1.92
N ALA A 148 -1.37 18.00 -1.66
CA ALA A 148 -2.12 16.99 -2.39
C ALA A 148 -3.62 17.06 -2.10
N PHE A 149 -4.00 17.21 -0.82
CA PHE A 149 -5.40 17.20 -0.39
C PHE A 149 -6.09 18.58 -0.38
N ALA A 150 -5.34 19.68 -0.55
CA ALA A 150 -5.91 21.04 -0.56
C ALA A 150 -6.85 21.33 -1.74
N ARG A 151 -6.90 20.45 -2.70
CA ARG A 151 -7.84 20.44 -3.83
C ARG A 151 -8.20 18.99 -4.16
N PRO A 152 -9.48 18.66 -4.40
CA PRO A 152 -9.87 17.31 -4.84
C PRO A 152 -9.16 16.89 -6.13
N ALA A 153 -8.90 15.59 -6.25
CA ALA A 153 -8.32 14.97 -7.44
C ALA A 153 -9.10 13.70 -7.78
N ARG A 154 -9.16 13.34 -9.07
CA ARG A 154 -9.75 12.04 -9.46
C ARG A 154 -8.87 10.87 -9.03
N LEU A 155 -7.54 11.08 -9.01
CA LEU A 155 -6.57 10.08 -8.61
C LEU A 155 -5.53 10.68 -7.66
N TYR A 156 -5.35 10.04 -6.52
CA TYR A 156 -4.23 10.27 -5.64
C TYR A 156 -3.20 9.14 -5.81
N ILE A 157 -1.96 9.48 -6.14
CA ILE A 157 -0.82 8.56 -6.14
C ILE A 157 0.07 8.94 -4.96
N LEU A 158 0.16 8.06 -3.97
CA LEU A 158 0.81 8.31 -2.70
C LEU A 158 1.95 7.30 -2.51
N ASP A 159 3.20 7.76 -2.60
CA ASP A 159 4.38 6.91 -2.46
C ASP A 159 4.88 6.99 -1.02
N GLU A 160 4.64 5.96 -0.21
CA GLU A 160 4.99 5.88 1.23
C GLU A 160 4.57 7.13 2.04
N PRO A 161 3.30 7.54 1.98
CA PRO A 161 2.85 8.85 2.47
C PRO A 161 2.91 9.04 3.98
N SER A 162 2.90 7.97 4.77
CA SER A 162 3.01 7.98 6.24
C SER A 162 4.45 8.08 6.73
N ALA A 163 5.44 7.96 5.83
CA ALA A 163 6.85 7.92 6.20
C ALA A 163 7.30 9.18 6.98
N GLY A 164 7.59 9.00 8.28
CA GLY A 164 8.04 10.06 9.18
C GLY A 164 6.93 10.88 9.83
N LEU A 165 5.68 10.46 9.70
CA LEU A 165 4.57 10.94 10.50
C LEU A 165 4.58 10.24 11.88
N ASP A 166 4.10 10.94 12.88
CA ASP A 166 3.77 10.34 14.17
C ASP A 166 2.36 9.71 14.13
N PRO A 167 1.98 8.85 15.09
CA PRO A 167 0.68 8.17 15.08
C PRO A 167 -0.54 9.09 15.05
N VAL A 168 -0.43 10.30 15.60
CA VAL A 168 -1.52 11.29 15.56
C VAL A 168 -1.68 11.81 14.13
N MET A 169 -0.59 12.15 13.49
CA MET A 169 -0.59 12.61 12.10
C MET A 169 -0.97 11.52 11.10
N GLU A 170 -0.62 10.26 11.37
CA GLU A 170 -1.14 9.12 10.60
C GLU A 170 -2.67 9.03 10.68
N SER A 171 -3.25 9.29 11.85
CA SER A 171 -4.71 9.30 12.00
C SER A 171 -5.36 10.44 11.21
N VAL A 172 -4.69 11.61 11.13
CA VAL A 172 -5.13 12.72 10.27
C VAL A 172 -5.08 12.31 8.81
N PHE A 173 -3.97 11.71 8.38
CA PHE A 173 -3.79 11.22 7.02
C PHE A 173 -4.90 10.22 6.63
N ARG A 174 -5.23 9.25 7.50
CA ARG A 174 -6.32 8.28 7.27
C ARG A 174 -7.65 8.99 7.02
N ARG A 175 -8.01 10.00 7.84
CA ARG A 175 -9.23 10.80 7.62
C ARG A 175 -9.24 11.49 6.25
N GLN A 176 -8.07 11.92 5.74
CA GLN A 176 -8.02 12.51 4.40
C GLN A 176 -8.25 11.46 3.30
N ILE A 177 -7.76 10.24 3.48
CA ILE A 177 -8.06 9.12 2.56
C ILE A 177 -9.57 8.82 2.56
N ASP A 178 -10.18 8.69 3.76
CA ASP A 178 -11.61 8.44 3.89
C ASP A 178 -12.45 9.56 3.24
N ARG A 179 -12.03 10.82 3.41
CA ARG A 179 -12.67 11.97 2.75
C ARG A 179 -12.55 11.91 1.23
N ALA A 180 -11.35 11.62 0.71
CA ALA A 180 -11.13 11.49 -0.73
C ALA A 180 -11.98 10.35 -1.32
N ARG A 181 -12.06 9.21 -0.62
CA ARG A 181 -12.91 8.07 -0.98
C ARG A 181 -14.40 8.46 -0.99
N ALA A 182 -14.87 9.16 0.04
CA ALA A 182 -16.27 9.64 0.11
C ALA A 182 -16.59 10.65 -1.01
N GLU A 183 -15.61 11.39 -1.50
CA GLU A 183 -15.72 12.31 -2.65
C GLU A 183 -15.63 11.57 -4.01
N GLY A 184 -15.48 10.21 -4.02
CA GLY A 184 -15.42 9.39 -5.22
C GLY A 184 -14.04 9.34 -5.89
N SER A 185 -13.00 9.78 -5.21
CA SER A 185 -11.63 9.72 -5.72
C SER A 185 -11.06 8.31 -5.66
N THR A 186 -10.15 8.00 -6.58
CA THR A 186 -9.35 6.79 -6.56
C THR A 186 -8.01 7.06 -5.87
N VAL A 187 -7.50 6.12 -5.10
CA VAL A 187 -6.22 6.24 -4.41
C VAL A 187 -5.34 5.04 -4.75
N LEU A 188 -4.13 5.28 -5.24
CA LEU A 188 -3.04 4.30 -5.30
C LEU A 188 -2.04 4.63 -4.19
N LEU A 189 -1.98 3.78 -3.17
CA LEU A 189 -1.14 3.92 -1.99
C LEU A 189 0.01 2.91 -2.03
N SER A 190 1.25 3.36 -2.24
CA SER A 190 2.39 2.46 -2.05
C SER A 190 2.81 2.42 -0.58
N SER A 191 3.05 1.23 -0.06
CA SER A 191 3.54 1.03 1.30
C SER A 191 4.40 -0.23 1.40
N HIS A 192 5.25 -0.28 2.41
CA HIS A 192 5.89 -1.51 2.88
C HIS A 192 5.34 -1.94 4.25
N ILE A 193 4.35 -1.22 4.78
CA ILE A 193 3.71 -1.44 6.08
C ILE A 193 2.34 -2.09 5.84
N LEU A 194 2.23 -3.36 6.20
CA LEU A 194 1.03 -4.17 6.01
C LEU A 194 -0.18 -3.65 6.76
N SER A 195 0.01 -3.27 8.02
CA SER A 195 -1.08 -2.77 8.87
C SER A 195 -1.70 -1.46 8.35
N GLU A 196 -0.92 -0.64 7.66
CA GLU A 196 -1.42 0.56 6.98
C GLU A 196 -2.35 0.18 5.82
N VAL A 197 -1.91 -0.77 4.99
CA VAL A 197 -2.66 -1.24 3.84
C VAL A 197 -3.96 -1.93 4.27
N GLU A 198 -3.91 -2.78 5.31
CA GLU A 198 -5.09 -3.45 5.87
C GLU A 198 -6.16 -2.52 6.40
N GLN A 199 -5.76 -1.34 6.88
CA GLN A 199 -6.67 -0.35 7.46
C GLN A 199 -7.26 0.61 6.42
N LEU A 200 -6.56 0.86 5.33
CA LEU A 200 -6.91 1.91 4.37
C LEU A 200 -7.46 1.39 3.05
N CYS A 201 -7.03 0.21 2.61
CA CYS A 201 -7.23 -0.22 1.24
C CYS A 201 -8.42 -1.19 1.10
N ASP A 202 -9.08 -1.13 -0.05
CA ASP A 202 -10.12 -2.08 -0.46
C ASP A 202 -9.50 -3.31 -1.12
N ARG A 203 -8.49 -3.07 -1.94
CA ARG A 203 -7.75 -4.06 -2.71
C ARG A 203 -6.26 -3.81 -2.59
N VAL A 204 -5.48 -4.86 -2.83
CA VAL A 204 -4.02 -4.81 -2.72
C VAL A 204 -3.40 -5.56 -3.88
N THR A 205 -2.31 -5.02 -4.41
CA THR A 205 -1.37 -5.75 -5.27
C THR A 205 -0.03 -5.85 -4.55
N ILE A 206 0.48 -7.06 -4.36
CA ILE A 206 1.80 -7.31 -3.80
C ILE A 206 2.80 -7.41 -4.95
N ILE A 207 3.82 -6.57 -4.91
CA ILE A 207 4.90 -6.55 -5.90
C ILE A 207 6.21 -7.07 -5.30
N ARG A 208 6.92 -7.91 -6.07
CA ARG A 208 8.24 -8.43 -5.75
C ARG A 208 9.10 -8.52 -7.01
N ALA A 209 10.33 -8.03 -6.95
CA ALA A 209 11.28 -8.08 -8.06
C ALA A 209 10.71 -7.60 -9.40
N GLY A 210 9.84 -6.57 -9.37
CA GLY A 210 9.25 -5.99 -10.56
C GLY A 210 8.04 -6.70 -11.14
N VAL A 211 7.51 -7.73 -10.44
CA VAL A 211 6.35 -8.53 -10.87
C VAL A 211 5.26 -8.48 -9.80
N ALA A 212 4.00 -8.42 -10.19
CA ALA A 212 2.87 -8.63 -9.28
C ALA A 212 2.79 -10.13 -8.92
N VAL A 213 2.92 -10.46 -7.62
CA VAL A 213 2.86 -11.84 -7.13
C VAL A 213 1.48 -12.21 -6.64
N GLU A 214 0.71 -11.26 -6.12
CA GLU A 214 -0.67 -11.42 -5.68
C GLU A 214 -1.44 -10.13 -5.91
N SER A 215 -2.73 -10.24 -6.25
CA SER A 215 -3.64 -9.11 -6.37
C SER A 215 -5.06 -9.54 -6.06
N GLY A 216 -5.75 -8.79 -5.19
CA GLY A 216 -7.11 -9.12 -4.79
C GLY A 216 -7.70 -8.16 -3.78
N SER A 217 -8.95 -8.37 -3.37
CA SER A 217 -9.50 -7.69 -2.21
C SER A 217 -8.81 -8.18 -0.93
N LEU A 218 -8.85 -7.37 0.14
CA LEU A 218 -8.33 -7.80 1.44
C LEU A 218 -9.01 -9.09 1.94
N ALA A 219 -10.29 -9.27 1.61
CA ALA A 219 -11.04 -10.48 1.96
C ALA A 219 -10.50 -11.70 1.20
N ASP A 220 -10.32 -11.58 -0.13
CA ASP A 220 -9.78 -12.65 -0.95
C ASP A 220 -8.37 -13.07 -0.49
N LEU A 221 -7.50 -12.07 -0.22
CA LEU A 221 -6.14 -12.32 0.22
C LEU A 221 -6.06 -12.95 1.63
N ARG A 222 -7.01 -12.61 2.53
CA ARG A 222 -7.12 -13.27 3.83
C ARG A 222 -7.56 -14.73 3.70
N HIS A 223 -8.39 -15.07 2.74
CA HIS A 223 -8.75 -16.47 2.47
C HIS A 223 -7.57 -17.30 1.95
N LEU A 224 -6.60 -16.67 1.27
CA LEU A 224 -5.35 -17.31 0.84
C LEU A 224 -4.32 -17.43 1.96
N SER A 225 -4.51 -16.73 3.08
CA SER A 225 -3.62 -16.78 4.23
C SER A 225 -4.12 -17.78 5.26
N ARG A 226 -3.17 -18.39 5.96
CA ARG A 226 -3.44 -19.42 6.98
C ARG A 226 -3.61 -18.81 8.34
N THR A 227 -4.45 -19.43 9.16
CA THR A 227 -4.58 -19.07 10.56
C THR A 227 -3.39 -19.62 11.34
N SER A 228 -2.70 -18.78 12.09
CA SER A 228 -1.55 -19.15 12.92
C SER A 228 -2.02 -19.61 14.31
N PHE A 229 -1.49 -20.74 14.75
CA PHE A 229 -1.74 -21.32 16.06
C PHE A 229 -0.46 -21.39 16.88
N ARG A 230 -0.56 -21.03 18.15
CA ARG A 230 0.49 -21.26 19.15
C ARG A 230 -0.12 -21.97 20.33
N THR A 231 0.39 -23.13 20.67
CA THR A 231 -0.16 -23.95 21.73
C THR A 231 0.92 -24.40 22.71
N THR A 232 0.53 -24.58 23.98
CA THR A 232 1.37 -25.19 25.02
C THR A 232 0.68 -26.45 25.59
N GLY A 233 1.49 -27.38 26.12
CA GLY A 233 0.97 -28.64 26.68
C GLY A 233 0.94 -29.81 25.70
N ILE A 234 1.34 -29.60 24.43
CA ILE A 234 1.57 -30.67 23.43
C ILE A 234 3.08 -30.89 23.34
N GLY A 235 3.53 -32.08 23.65
CA GLY A 235 4.97 -32.41 23.59
C GLY A 235 5.48 -32.78 22.21
N ASP A 236 4.59 -32.99 21.22
CA ASP A 236 4.92 -33.51 19.91
C ASP A 236 4.03 -32.93 18.81
N THR A 237 4.62 -32.63 17.65
CA THR A 237 3.91 -32.20 16.43
C THR A 237 3.21 -33.35 15.72
N GLY A 238 3.49 -34.61 16.05
CA GLY A 238 2.94 -35.80 15.40
C GLY A 238 1.41 -35.86 15.38
N ILE A 239 0.78 -35.25 16.37
CA ILE A 239 -0.68 -35.14 16.50
C ILE A 239 -1.27 -34.24 15.40
N LEU A 240 -0.52 -33.23 14.99
CA LEU A 240 -0.93 -32.25 13.99
C LEU A 240 -0.67 -32.75 12.57
N SER A 241 0.33 -33.63 12.40
CA SER A 241 0.67 -34.19 11.07
C SER A 241 -0.42 -35.10 10.49
N THR A 242 -1.39 -35.51 11.31
CA THR A 242 -2.56 -36.32 10.86
C THR A 242 -3.76 -35.47 10.46
N VAL A 243 -3.69 -34.17 10.61
CA VAL A 243 -4.79 -33.23 10.25
C VAL A 243 -4.45 -32.58 8.91
N ASP A 244 -5.24 -32.89 7.90
CA ASP A 244 -5.11 -32.27 6.59
C ASP A 244 -5.30 -30.75 6.69
N GLY A 245 -4.48 -29.99 5.97
CA GLY A 245 -4.52 -28.53 5.99
C GLY A 245 -3.76 -27.89 7.15
N VAL A 246 -2.95 -28.67 7.88
CA VAL A 246 -1.96 -28.14 8.83
C VAL A 246 -0.59 -28.04 8.16
N HIS A 247 0.07 -26.89 8.36
CA HIS A 247 1.34 -26.56 7.73
C HIS A 247 2.34 -26.03 8.75
N ASP A 248 3.63 -26.15 8.41
CA ASP A 248 4.76 -25.52 9.11
C ASP A 248 4.81 -25.77 10.62
N ALA A 249 4.34 -26.96 11.06
CA ALA A 249 4.32 -27.34 12.47
C ALA A 249 5.75 -27.48 13.01
N ARG A 250 6.08 -26.71 14.05
CA ARG A 250 7.39 -26.71 14.70
C ARG A 250 7.27 -26.56 16.22
N VAL A 251 8.25 -27.11 16.93
CA VAL A 251 8.38 -26.96 18.38
C VAL A 251 9.41 -25.86 18.67
N VAL A 252 9.00 -24.87 19.45
CA VAL A 252 9.85 -23.76 19.91
C VAL A 252 9.81 -23.71 21.43
N GLY A 253 10.74 -24.38 22.10
CA GLY A 253 10.71 -24.59 23.54
C GLY A 253 9.49 -25.44 23.97
N ASP A 254 8.64 -24.92 24.83
CA ASP A 254 7.40 -25.57 25.28
C ASP A 254 6.17 -25.22 24.41
N VAL A 255 6.37 -24.46 23.34
CA VAL A 255 5.31 -23.97 22.43
C VAL A 255 5.37 -24.74 21.13
N VAL A 256 4.23 -25.22 20.66
CA VAL A 256 4.07 -25.72 19.28
C VAL A 256 3.42 -24.60 18.47
N GLU A 257 4.10 -24.22 17.39
CA GLU A 257 3.62 -23.25 16.41
C GLU A 257 3.29 -23.97 15.11
N PHE A 258 2.17 -23.64 14.49
CA PHE A 258 1.78 -24.16 13.18
C PHE A 258 0.77 -23.23 12.51
N GLU A 259 0.56 -23.44 11.24
CA GLU A 259 -0.48 -22.76 10.45
C GLU A 259 -1.54 -23.76 10.00
N ALA A 260 -2.78 -23.29 9.84
CA ALA A 260 -3.87 -24.12 9.32
C ALA A 260 -4.72 -23.37 8.31
N ASP A 261 -5.14 -24.08 7.29
CA ASP A 261 -6.12 -23.62 6.31
C ASP A 261 -7.48 -23.38 7.00
N ALA A 262 -8.30 -22.46 6.51
CA ALA A 262 -9.57 -22.09 7.13
C ALA A 262 -10.49 -23.32 7.34
N ASP A 263 -10.54 -24.23 6.38
CA ASP A 263 -11.37 -25.42 6.42
C ASP A 263 -10.86 -26.46 7.42
N ALA A 264 -9.58 -26.44 7.76
CA ALA A 264 -8.95 -27.35 8.72
C ALA A 264 -9.18 -26.92 10.20
N ILE A 265 -9.55 -25.67 10.46
CA ILE A 265 -9.70 -25.11 11.82
C ILE A 265 -10.57 -25.99 12.75
N PRO A 266 -11.78 -26.46 12.35
CA PRO A 266 -12.60 -27.31 13.25
C PRO A 266 -11.90 -28.62 13.64
N SER A 267 -11.21 -29.26 12.69
CA SER A 267 -10.46 -30.50 12.92
C SER A 267 -9.24 -30.26 13.80
N VAL A 268 -8.53 -29.18 13.61
CA VAL A 268 -7.42 -28.72 14.46
C VAL A 268 -7.88 -28.51 15.89
N LEU A 269 -8.93 -27.72 16.11
CA LEU A 269 -9.45 -27.44 17.46
C LEU A 269 -9.91 -28.73 18.17
N THR A 270 -10.53 -29.64 17.44
CA THR A 270 -10.93 -30.96 17.96
C THR A 270 -9.71 -31.78 18.39
N SER A 271 -8.67 -31.82 17.56
CA SER A 271 -7.41 -32.51 17.86
C SER A 271 -6.72 -31.91 19.07
N LEU A 272 -6.61 -30.60 19.15
CA LEU A 272 -6.00 -29.88 20.28
C LEU A 272 -6.74 -30.15 21.58
N ALA A 273 -8.08 -30.10 21.57
CA ALA A 273 -8.91 -30.36 22.75
C ALA A 273 -8.74 -31.79 23.29
N ARG A 274 -8.60 -32.80 22.43
CA ARG A 274 -8.38 -34.21 22.81
C ARG A 274 -7.01 -34.46 23.42
N ASN A 275 -6.02 -33.65 23.12
CA ASN A 275 -4.62 -33.84 23.46
C ASN A 275 -4.17 -32.97 24.65
N GLY A 276 -5.09 -32.38 25.39
CA GLY A 276 -4.81 -31.74 26.69
C GLY A 276 -4.05 -30.41 26.58
N VAL A 277 -4.28 -29.64 25.54
CA VAL A 277 -3.72 -28.29 25.35
C VAL A 277 -4.04 -27.42 26.58
N THR A 278 -3.01 -26.82 27.17
CA THR A 278 -3.14 -25.94 28.33
C THR A 278 -3.13 -24.46 28.02
N GLY A 279 -2.61 -24.08 26.85
CA GLY A 279 -2.62 -22.71 26.34
C GLY A 279 -2.81 -22.71 24.84
N LEU A 280 -3.70 -21.84 24.35
CA LEU A 280 -3.98 -21.68 22.92
C LEU A 280 -4.07 -20.20 22.58
N THR A 281 -3.25 -19.77 21.62
CA THR A 281 -3.37 -18.48 20.97
C THR A 281 -3.64 -18.73 19.49
N VAL A 282 -4.69 -18.10 18.98
CA VAL A 282 -5.05 -18.16 17.57
C VAL A 282 -4.96 -16.75 17.01
N ALA A 283 -4.12 -16.56 16.03
CA ALA A 283 -4.03 -15.31 15.26
C ALA A 283 -4.71 -15.53 13.91
N PRO A 284 -5.65 -14.65 13.53
CA PRO A 284 -6.32 -14.78 12.25
C PRO A 284 -5.30 -14.68 11.11
N ALA A 285 -5.66 -15.24 9.98
CA ALA A 285 -4.94 -15.11 8.73
C ALA A 285 -4.61 -13.63 8.48
N SER A 286 -3.33 -13.30 8.35
CA SER A 286 -2.87 -11.93 8.13
C SER A 286 -2.18 -11.79 6.77
N LEU A 287 -2.25 -10.61 6.19
CA LEU A 287 -1.44 -10.31 4.99
C LEU A 287 0.06 -10.45 5.28
N GLU A 288 0.46 -10.32 6.56
CA GLU A 288 1.85 -10.50 6.97
C GLU A 288 2.35 -11.93 6.75
N SER A 289 1.53 -12.94 7.06
CA SER A 289 1.88 -14.35 6.79
C SER A 289 1.97 -14.62 5.28
N LEU A 290 1.05 -14.06 4.49
CA LEU A 290 1.08 -14.16 3.03
C LEU A 290 2.35 -13.46 2.48
N PHE A 291 2.64 -12.26 2.97
CA PHE A 291 3.80 -11.48 2.57
C PHE A 291 5.11 -12.22 2.91
N LEU A 292 5.26 -12.73 4.15
CA LEU A 292 6.42 -13.47 4.59
C LEU A 292 6.62 -14.78 3.79
N ARG A 293 5.56 -15.47 3.41
CA ARG A 293 5.63 -16.67 2.56
C ARG A 293 6.29 -16.35 1.22
N HIS A 294 5.85 -15.31 0.53
CA HIS A 294 6.46 -14.88 -0.72
C HIS A 294 7.92 -14.42 -0.56
N TYR A 295 8.37 -14.12 0.67
CA TYR A 295 9.75 -13.70 0.95
C TYR A 295 10.65 -14.82 1.49
N SER A 296 10.09 -15.89 2.08
CA SER A 296 10.85 -17.00 2.68
C SER A 296 11.26 -18.07 1.65
N GLU A 297 10.58 -18.17 0.51
CA GLU A 297 10.82 -19.19 -0.51
C GLU A 297 12.06 -18.96 -1.39
N VAL A 298 12.95 -18.02 -1.01
CA VAL A 298 14.22 -17.79 -1.70
C VAL A 298 15.36 -17.81 -0.69
N LYS A 299 15.81 -19.02 -0.37
CA LYS A 299 17.17 -19.31 0.09
C LYS A 299 17.78 -20.38 -0.82
#